data_6ceb15a9a22a8d6332e89c068e31c52d
#
_entry.id   6ceb15a9a22a8d6332e89c068e31c52d
#
_cell.length_a   1.000
_cell.length_b   1.000
_cell.length_c   1.000
_cell.angle_alpha   90.00
_cell.angle_beta   90.00
_cell.angle_gamma   90.00
#
_symmetry.space_group_name_H-M   'P 1'
#
loop_
_entity.id
_entity.type
_entity.pdbx_description
1 polymer ?
#
loop_
_entity_poly.entity_id
_entity_poly.type
_entity_poly.pdbx_seq_one_letter_code
_entity_poly.pdbx_strand_id
1 'polypeptide(L)'
;LREMVEELGVAPDGAGGFCEVSTEVRELVCGDKTGWLESMESGELTADGFHCEMITERITPPQAPARFHNLFYHVPTGDPGVTPSFPPGRSEFDEFRWWRPSDLIASWEANELRLPPPIVTLTRDLVEAIEHEGDLQSACDALAADPPSGPHRFEYGPGVECILIRTATLPPATHTNCFILGERGGERVIVDPASRDEEGLEELALKVQEIHDDGSSITATIFTHRHPDHVGDLTRISEIYQAPIWASQETLASITPCDTDRVLSEGNSFVLEGPSGGVRWDVIESP
;
A
#
# COMPACT_ATOMS: atom_id res chain seq x y z
N LEU A 1 -22.91 -2.83 3.42
CA LEU A 1 -23.87 -2.76 4.54
C LEU A 1 -23.63 -3.87 5.57
N ARG A 2 -23.55 -5.15 5.13
CA ARG A 2 -23.30 -6.27 6.03
C ARG A 2 -22.01 -6.06 6.86
N GLU A 3 -20.91 -5.69 6.23
CA GLU A 3 -19.62 -5.38 6.89
C GLU A 3 -19.74 -4.26 7.94
N MET A 4 -20.61 -3.26 7.69
CA MET A 4 -20.85 -2.21 8.68
C MET A 4 -21.51 -2.76 9.95
N VAL A 5 -22.45 -3.70 9.79
CA VAL A 5 -23.10 -4.38 10.94
C VAL A 5 -22.09 -5.27 11.64
N GLU A 6 -21.34 -6.09 10.90
CA GLU A 6 -20.39 -7.05 11.48
C GLU A 6 -19.26 -6.33 12.21
N GLU A 7 -18.59 -5.38 11.53
CA GLU A 7 -17.37 -4.78 12.05
C GLU A 7 -17.62 -3.55 12.94
N LEU A 8 -18.62 -2.76 12.63
CA LEU A 8 -18.88 -1.49 13.32
C LEU A 8 -20.11 -1.49 14.22
N GLY A 9 -21.01 -2.47 14.08
CA GLY A 9 -22.25 -2.55 14.84
C GLY A 9 -23.24 -1.45 14.54
N VAL A 10 -23.20 -0.90 13.32
CA VAL A 10 -24.10 0.18 12.86
C VAL A 10 -24.87 -0.24 11.62
N ALA A 11 -26.10 0.24 11.50
CA ALA A 11 -26.98 0.03 10.35
C ALA A 11 -27.75 1.29 10.00
N PRO A 12 -28.27 1.45 8.78
CA PRO A 12 -29.20 2.51 8.44
C PRO A 12 -30.45 2.46 9.33
N ASP A 13 -30.96 3.63 9.70
CA ASP A 13 -32.16 3.79 10.53
C ASP A 13 -33.46 3.88 9.71
N GLY A 14 -33.36 3.79 8.38
CA GLY A 14 -34.48 3.92 7.46
C GLY A 14 -34.92 5.38 7.20
N ALA A 15 -34.34 6.35 7.89
CA ALA A 15 -34.65 7.77 7.76
C ALA A 15 -33.51 8.59 7.12
N GLY A 16 -32.44 7.92 6.69
CA GLY A 16 -31.24 8.52 6.10
C GLY A 16 -30.10 8.77 7.10
N GLY A 17 -30.23 8.26 8.33
CA GLY A 17 -29.20 8.22 9.35
C GLY A 17 -28.76 6.80 9.66
N PHE A 18 -28.10 6.64 10.81
CA PHE A 18 -27.59 5.36 11.31
C PHE A 18 -28.02 5.13 12.75
N CYS A 19 -28.20 3.87 13.12
CA CYS A 19 -28.48 3.41 14.48
C CYS A 19 -27.50 2.31 14.91
N GLU A 20 -27.34 2.17 16.22
CA GLU A 20 -26.62 1.02 16.79
C GLU A 20 -27.44 -0.27 16.57
N VAL A 21 -26.75 -1.32 16.21
CA VAL A 21 -27.33 -2.65 16.05
C VAL A 21 -27.28 -3.38 17.39
N SER A 22 -28.37 -4.06 17.77
CA SER A 22 -28.38 -4.86 18.99
C SER A 22 -27.35 -5.99 18.93
N THR A 23 -26.85 -6.40 20.10
CA THR A 23 -25.89 -7.49 20.21
C THR A 23 -26.41 -8.78 19.58
N GLU A 24 -27.71 -9.09 19.79
CA GLU A 24 -28.36 -10.29 19.29
C GLU A 24 -28.39 -10.31 17.75
N VAL A 25 -28.79 -9.20 17.11
CA VAL A 25 -28.84 -9.09 15.65
C VAL A 25 -27.43 -9.15 15.09
N ARG A 26 -26.46 -8.48 15.74
CA ARG A 26 -25.07 -8.50 15.30
C ARG A 26 -24.45 -9.90 15.37
N GLU A 27 -24.71 -10.66 16.47
CA GLU A 27 -24.25 -12.05 16.60
C GLU A 27 -24.87 -12.95 15.54
N LEU A 28 -26.12 -12.74 15.19
CA LEU A 28 -26.82 -13.47 14.14
C LEU A 28 -26.16 -13.20 12.77
N VAL A 29 -25.89 -11.94 12.45
CA VAL A 29 -25.23 -11.52 11.19
C VAL A 29 -23.78 -12.04 11.10
N CYS A 30 -23.03 -11.99 12.20
CA CYS A 30 -21.66 -12.53 12.26
C CYS A 30 -21.63 -14.06 12.19
N GLY A 31 -22.74 -14.74 12.49
CA GLY A 31 -22.85 -16.19 12.49
C GLY A 31 -22.70 -16.80 11.11
N ASP A 32 -23.56 -16.38 10.21
CA ASP A 32 -23.53 -16.80 8.82
C ASP A 32 -24.36 -15.88 7.90
N LYS A 33 -24.35 -16.18 6.59
CA LYS A 33 -25.11 -15.43 5.59
C LYS A 33 -26.65 -15.55 5.82
N THR A 34 -27.12 -16.62 6.43
CA THR A 34 -28.55 -16.83 6.69
C THR A 34 -29.05 -15.81 7.70
N GLY A 35 -28.28 -15.59 8.78
CA GLY A 35 -28.62 -14.58 9.80
C GLY A 35 -28.76 -13.17 9.24
N TRP A 36 -27.90 -12.80 8.29
CA TRP A 36 -28.05 -11.54 7.57
C TRP A 36 -29.39 -11.45 6.84
N LEU A 37 -29.74 -12.48 6.05
CA LEU A 37 -30.99 -12.52 5.29
C LEU A 37 -32.21 -12.50 6.19
N GLU A 38 -32.22 -13.27 7.28
CA GLU A 38 -33.28 -13.31 8.27
C GLU A 38 -33.53 -11.94 8.90
N SER A 39 -32.44 -11.23 9.30
CA SER A 39 -32.53 -9.89 9.87
C SER A 39 -33.08 -8.84 8.88
N MET A 40 -32.77 -8.97 7.61
CA MET A 40 -33.32 -8.11 6.55
C MET A 40 -34.80 -8.45 6.28
N GLU A 41 -35.19 -9.74 6.22
CA GLU A 41 -36.56 -10.20 5.98
C GLU A 41 -37.51 -9.88 7.16
N SER A 42 -37.00 -9.96 8.37
CA SER A 42 -37.79 -9.61 9.60
C SER A 42 -37.98 -8.09 9.77
N GLY A 43 -37.16 -7.28 9.07
CA GLY A 43 -37.17 -5.83 9.20
C GLY A 43 -36.38 -5.31 10.41
N GLU A 44 -35.63 -6.17 11.11
CA GLU A 44 -34.69 -5.74 12.15
C GLU A 44 -33.53 -4.93 11.60
N LEU A 45 -33.15 -5.21 10.35
CA LEU A 45 -32.23 -4.41 9.54
C LEU A 45 -32.95 -3.91 8.29
N THR A 46 -32.56 -2.72 7.83
CA THR A 46 -33.09 -2.13 6.60
C THR A 46 -31.97 -1.56 5.74
N ALA A 47 -32.19 -1.49 4.45
CA ALA A 47 -31.38 -0.73 3.52
C ALA A 47 -32.08 0.58 3.08
N ASP A 48 -33.26 0.87 3.61
CA ASP A 48 -34.00 2.08 3.26
C ASP A 48 -33.19 3.32 3.70
N GLY A 49 -33.10 4.29 2.78
CA GLY A 49 -32.32 5.50 3.02
C GLY A 49 -30.79 5.32 3.02
N PHE A 50 -30.30 4.10 2.79
CA PHE A 50 -28.86 3.86 2.65
C PHE A 50 -28.36 4.26 1.28
N HIS A 51 -27.41 5.17 1.28
CA HIS A 51 -26.71 5.61 0.06
C HIS A 51 -25.24 5.29 0.20
N CYS A 52 -24.69 4.63 -0.80
CA CYS A 52 -23.25 4.42 -0.94
C CYS A 52 -22.85 4.56 -2.40
N GLU A 53 -21.70 5.12 -2.64
CA GLU A 53 -21.13 5.28 -3.96
C GLU A 53 -19.77 4.59 -4.01
N MET A 54 -19.54 3.76 -5.02
CA MET A 54 -18.24 3.14 -5.21
C MET A 54 -17.27 4.19 -5.75
N ILE A 55 -16.24 4.50 -4.99
CA ILE A 55 -15.23 5.50 -5.35
C ILE A 55 -14.05 4.92 -6.09
N THR A 56 -13.70 3.66 -5.82
CA THR A 56 -12.58 3.00 -6.50
C THR A 56 -12.56 1.50 -6.19
N GLU A 57 -11.74 0.78 -6.94
CA GLU A 57 -11.42 -0.63 -6.67
C GLU A 57 -9.90 -0.85 -6.62
N ARG A 58 -9.47 -1.87 -5.89
CA ARG A 58 -8.09 -2.31 -5.83
C ARG A 58 -8.02 -3.82 -5.95
N ILE A 59 -7.29 -4.31 -6.93
CA ILE A 59 -7.09 -5.74 -7.16
C ILE A 59 -5.67 -6.10 -6.77
N THR A 60 -5.54 -7.07 -5.88
CA THR A 60 -4.21 -7.57 -5.52
C THR A 60 -3.48 -8.08 -6.76
N PRO A 61 -2.20 -7.73 -6.94
CA PRO A 61 -1.43 -8.16 -8.11
C PRO A 61 -1.44 -9.68 -8.31
N PRO A 62 -1.32 -10.17 -9.56
CA PRO A 62 -1.47 -11.60 -9.90
C PRO A 62 -0.50 -12.54 -9.18
N GLN A 63 0.68 -12.06 -8.82
CA GLN A 63 1.76 -12.81 -8.17
C GLN A 63 1.62 -12.91 -6.66
N ALA A 64 0.69 -12.20 -6.04
CA ALA A 64 0.48 -12.28 -4.60
C ALA A 64 -0.08 -13.67 -4.21
N PRO A 65 0.35 -14.24 -3.06
CA PRO A 65 -0.10 -15.55 -2.60
C PRO A 65 -1.59 -15.62 -2.29
N ALA A 66 -2.21 -14.50 -1.94
CA ALA A 66 -3.65 -14.33 -1.78
C ALA A 66 -4.11 -13.12 -2.59
N ARG A 67 -5.19 -13.29 -3.34
CA ARG A 67 -5.74 -12.23 -4.18
C ARG A 67 -7.07 -11.75 -3.64
N PHE A 68 -7.18 -10.44 -3.52
CA PHE A 68 -8.38 -9.74 -3.10
C PHE A 68 -8.82 -8.78 -4.20
N HIS A 69 -10.11 -8.63 -4.36
CA HIS A 69 -10.74 -7.57 -5.13
C HIS A 69 -11.49 -6.69 -4.14
N ASN A 70 -10.86 -5.61 -3.73
CA ASN A 70 -11.42 -4.67 -2.77
C ASN A 70 -12.19 -3.58 -3.50
N LEU A 71 -13.45 -3.40 -3.12
CA LEU A 71 -14.31 -2.32 -3.57
C LEU A 71 -14.45 -1.31 -2.44
N PHE A 72 -14.14 -0.05 -2.71
CA PHE A 72 -14.23 1.02 -1.73
C PHE A 72 -15.44 1.89 -2.00
N TYR A 73 -16.21 2.13 -0.95
CA TYR A 73 -17.44 2.89 -1.03
C TYR A 73 -17.39 4.10 -0.11
N HIS A 74 -17.89 5.23 -0.60
CA HIS A 74 -18.22 6.37 0.22
C HIS A 74 -19.65 6.22 0.76
N VAL A 75 -19.79 6.37 2.07
CA VAL A 75 -21.06 6.36 2.77
C VAL A 75 -21.18 7.67 3.55
N PRO A 76 -21.96 8.65 3.06
CA PRO A 76 -22.20 9.88 3.78
C PRO A 76 -22.98 9.58 5.08
N THR A 77 -22.36 9.82 6.21
CA THR A 77 -23.00 9.54 7.52
C THR A 77 -23.63 10.78 8.15
N GLY A 78 -23.36 11.97 7.62
CA GLY A 78 -23.74 13.23 8.24
C GLY A 78 -23.06 13.38 9.61
N ASP A 79 -23.82 13.87 10.60
CA ASP A 79 -23.41 13.76 12.02
C ASP A 79 -23.79 12.36 12.49
N PRO A 80 -22.82 11.43 12.64
CA PRO A 80 -23.12 10.06 13.01
C PRO A 80 -23.51 10.03 14.48
N GLY A 81 -24.74 10.27 14.84
CA GLY A 81 -25.25 10.21 16.22
C GLY A 81 -25.00 8.87 16.92
N VAL A 82 -24.25 7.97 16.26
CA VAL A 82 -23.86 6.64 16.76
C VAL A 82 -22.35 6.49 16.80
N THR A 83 -21.85 5.82 17.82
CA THR A 83 -20.44 5.46 17.96
C THR A 83 -20.26 4.02 17.52
N PRO A 84 -19.43 3.74 16.49
CA PRO A 84 -19.09 2.37 16.14
C PRO A 84 -18.51 1.60 17.32
N SER A 85 -18.80 0.32 17.38
CA SER A 85 -18.31 -0.60 18.40
C SER A 85 -17.81 -1.89 17.79
N PHE A 86 -16.76 -2.49 18.37
CA PHE A 86 -16.22 -3.77 17.89
C PHE A 86 -16.89 -4.96 18.57
N PRO A 87 -17.10 -6.07 17.85
CA PRO A 87 -17.63 -7.29 18.47
C PRO A 87 -16.58 -7.87 19.42
N PRO A 88 -16.93 -8.21 20.66
CA PRO A 88 -16.01 -8.82 21.62
C PRO A 88 -15.38 -10.11 21.06
N GLY A 89 -14.05 -10.15 21.00
CA GLY A 89 -13.28 -11.35 20.65
C GLY A 89 -13.31 -11.77 19.18
N ARG A 90 -13.86 -10.95 18.25
CA ARG A 90 -13.94 -11.27 16.81
C ARG A 90 -13.52 -10.12 15.90
N SER A 91 -13.05 -9.01 16.44
CA SER A 91 -12.67 -7.87 15.63
C SER A 91 -11.34 -8.11 14.92
N GLU A 92 -11.28 -7.72 13.67
CA GLU A 92 -10.03 -7.55 12.93
C GLU A 92 -9.34 -6.24 13.32
N PHE A 93 -10.02 -5.41 14.11
CA PHE A 93 -9.59 -4.11 14.59
C PHE A 93 -9.47 -4.11 16.10
N ASP A 94 -8.48 -3.42 16.62
CA ASP A 94 -8.25 -3.20 18.05
C ASP A 94 -8.41 -1.72 18.45
N GLU A 95 -8.55 -0.82 17.46
CA GLU A 95 -8.78 0.59 17.70
C GLU A 95 -9.70 1.21 16.63
N PHE A 96 -10.49 2.19 17.04
CA PHE A 96 -11.36 3.00 16.20
C PHE A 96 -11.12 4.48 16.44
N ARG A 97 -10.95 5.25 15.33
CA ARG A 97 -10.87 6.72 15.35
C ARG A 97 -11.49 7.30 14.11
N TRP A 98 -12.06 8.49 14.24
CA TRP A 98 -12.36 9.35 13.13
C TRP A 98 -11.11 10.09 12.68
N TRP A 99 -10.79 9.99 11.40
CA TRP A 99 -9.60 10.58 10.80
C TRP A 99 -9.95 11.53 9.68
N ARG A 100 -9.22 12.64 9.59
CA ARG A 100 -9.10 13.34 8.31
C ARG A 100 -8.10 12.55 7.46
N PRO A 101 -8.32 12.40 6.14
CA PRO A 101 -7.37 11.66 5.28
C PRO A 101 -5.93 12.18 5.39
N SER A 102 -5.72 13.50 5.44
CA SER A 102 -4.40 14.10 5.63
C SER A 102 -3.74 13.73 6.96
N ASP A 103 -4.50 13.71 8.08
CA ASP A 103 -3.96 13.36 9.38
C ASP A 103 -3.63 11.87 9.45
N LEU A 104 -4.45 11.03 8.81
CA LEU A 104 -4.23 9.58 8.73
C LEU A 104 -2.94 9.26 7.99
N ILE A 105 -2.73 9.87 6.81
CA ILE A 105 -1.51 9.62 6.04
C ILE A 105 -0.27 10.19 6.73
N ALA A 106 -0.37 11.34 7.39
CA ALA A 106 0.72 11.93 8.16
C ALA A 106 1.14 11.05 9.34
N SER A 107 0.19 10.47 10.09
CA SER A 107 0.50 9.53 11.18
C SER A 107 1.09 8.22 10.67
N TRP A 108 0.68 7.76 9.48
CA TRP A 108 1.30 6.61 8.84
C TRP A 108 2.75 6.92 8.41
N GLU A 109 2.99 8.07 7.80
CA GLU A 109 4.34 8.52 7.40
C GLU A 109 5.27 8.73 8.60
N ALA A 110 4.72 9.16 9.74
CA ALA A 110 5.44 9.25 11.02
C ALA A 110 5.68 7.88 11.68
N ASN A 111 5.22 6.77 11.08
CA ASN A 111 5.29 5.40 11.60
C ASN A 111 4.58 5.23 12.97
N GLU A 112 3.57 6.05 13.26
CA GLU A 112 2.76 5.99 14.47
C GLU A 112 1.65 4.94 14.40
N LEU A 113 1.26 4.57 13.18
CA LEU A 113 0.26 3.54 12.91
C LEU A 113 0.60 2.72 11.66
N ARG A 114 -0.04 1.57 11.53
CA ARG A 114 0.12 0.69 10.37
C ARG A 114 -1.16 0.64 9.56
N LEU A 115 -1.03 0.76 8.25
CA LEU A 115 -2.12 0.62 7.29
C LEU A 115 -1.75 -0.42 6.24
N PRO A 116 -2.71 -1.26 5.80
CA PRO A 116 -2.47 -2.10 4.64
C PRO A 116 -2.35 -1.25 3.36
N PRO A 117 -1.52 -1.67 2.39
CA PRO A 117 -1.24 -0.88 1.19
C PRO A 117 -2.47 -0.35 0.44
N PRO A 118 -3.58 -1.09 0.28
CA PRO A 118 -4.78 -0.55 -0.37
C PRO A 118 -5.39 0.66 0.34
N ILE A 119 -5.26 0.72 1.67
CA ILE A 119 -5.75 1.86 2.46
C ILE A 119 -4.81 3.05 2.33
N VAL A 120 -3.49 2.81 2.30
CA VAL A 120 -2.50 3.89 2.08
C VAL A 120 -2.75 4.56 0.72
N THR A 121 -2.89 3.76 -0.36
CA THR A 121 -3.14 4.29 -1.71
C THR A 121 -4.46 5.06 -1.77
N LEU A 122 -5.55 4.49 -1.24
CA LEU A 122 -6.85 5.17 -1.18
C LEU A 122 -6.76 6.49 -0.40
N THR A 123 -6.10 6.50 0.76
CA THR A 123 -5.99 7.71 1.58
C THR A 123 -5.22 8.81 0.85
N ARG A 124 -4.17 8.47 0.10
CA ARG A 124 -3.44 9.43 -0.73
C ARG A 124 -4.28 9.99 -1.86
N ASP A 125 -5.00 9.13 -2.59
CA ASP A 125 -5.93 9.56 -3.64
C ASP A 125 -6.98 10.53 -3.07
N LEU A 126 -7.50 10.25 -1.88
CA LEU A 126 -8.45 11.14 -1.19
C LEU A 126 -7.82 12.46 -0.79
N VAL A 127 -6.59 12.48 -0.27
CA VAL A 127 -5.88 13.72 0.09
C VAL A 127 -5.69 14.58 -1.15
N GLU A 128 -5.19 14.02 -2.24
CA GLU A 128 -4.97 14.73 -3.51
C GLU A 128 -6.29 15.27 -4.08
N ALA A 129 -7.33 14.44 -4.10
CA ALA A 129 -8.64 14.84 -4.59
C ALA A 129 -9.27 15.95 -3.72
N ILE A 130 -9.13 15.90 -2.38
CA ILE A 130 -9.62 16.96 -1.48
C ILE A 130 -8.87 18.27 -1.70
N GLU A 131 -7.56 18.23 -1.93
CA GLU A 131 -6.76 19.43 -2.25
C GLU A 131 -7.24 20.09 -3.55
N HIS A 132 -7.68 19.30 -4.52
CA HIS A 132 -8.17 19.79 -5.82
C HIS A 132 -9.63 20.27 -5.74
N GLU A 133 -10.52 19.49 -5.13
CA GLU A 133 -11.96 19.72 -5.12
C GLU A 133 -12.44 20.60 -3.93
N GLY A 134 -11.67 20.65 -2.85
CA GLY A 134 -11.90 21.50 -1.68
C GLY A 134 -12.65 20.84 -0.52
N ASP A 135 -13.35 19.71 -0.74
CA ASP A 135 -14.05 18.97 0.30
C ASP A 135 -14.13 17.47 0.01
N LEU A 136 -14.43 16.67 1.04
CA LEU A 136 -14.45 15.21 0.95
C LEU A 136 -15.54 14.67 0.02
N GLN A 137 -16.75 15.26 0.03
CA GLN A 137 -17.84 14.78 -0.83
C GLN A 137 -17.46 14.95 -2.31
N SER A 138 -17.05 16.17 -2.68
CA SER A 138 -16.62 16.49 -4.05
C SER A 138 -15.44 15.62 -4.49
N ALA A 139 -14.49 15.35 -3.59
CA ALA A 139 -13.37 14.44 -3.84
C ALA A 139 -13.84 12.99 -4.10
N CYS A 140 -14.78 12.48 -3.31
CA CYS A 140 -15.35 11.15 -3.54
C CYS A 140 -16.11 11.06 -4.87
N ASP A 141 -16.90 12.11 -5.21
CA ASP A 141 -17.63 12.18 -6.47
C ASP A 141 -16.66 12.21 -7.68
N ALA A 142 -15.55 12.96 -7.56
CA ALA A 142 -14.51 13.01 -8.59
C ALA A 142 -13.81 11.64 -8.78
N LEU A 143 -13.43 10.98 -7.68
CA LEU A 143 -12.82 9.65 -7.73
C LEU A 143 -13.78 8.59 -8.29
N ALA A 144 -15.09 8.69 -8.00
CA ALA A 144 -16.10 7.81 -8.56
C ALA A 144 -16.28 8.03 -10.07
N ALA A 145 -16.21 9.28 -10.53
CA ALA A 145 -16.35 9.64 -11.94
C ALA A 145 -15.13 9.23 -12.79
N ASP A 146 -13.92 9.38 -12.24
CA ASP A 146 -12.65 9.03 -12.92
C ASP A 146 -11.70 8.33 -11.92
N PRO A 147 -11.93 7.04 -11.62
CA PRO A 147 -11.12 6.29 -10.69
C PRO A 147 -9.66 6.21 -11.16
N PRO A 148 -8.68 6.42 -10.27
CA PRO A 148 -7.28 6.26 -10.60
C PRO A 148 -6.99 4.90 -11.23
N SER A 149 -6.35 4.91 -12.39
CA SER A 149 -6.06 3.71 -13.19
C SER A 149 -4.55 3.52 -13.35
N GLY A 150 -4.13 2.28 -13.65
CA GLY A 150 -2.74 1.93 -13.83
C GLY A 150 -2.05 1.40 -12.58
N PRO A 151 -0.73 1.25 -12.59
CA PRO A 151 0.02 0.71 -11.45
C PRO A 151 -0.01 1.71 -10.29
N HIS A 152 -0.54 1.27 -9.16
CA HIS A 152 -0.53 2.06 -7.94
C HIS A 152 0.82 1.94 -7.25
N ARG A 153 1.25 3.04 -6.63
CA ARG A 153 2.39 3.04 -5.73
C ARG A 153 2.12 2.10 -4.55
N PHE A 154 2.96 1.09 -4.43
CA PHE A 154 2.82 0.06 -3.41
C PHE A 154 3.90 0.21 -2.35
N GLU A 155 3.52 0.63 -1.14
CA GLU A 155 4.41 0.76 0.00
C GLU A 155 4.02 -0.20 1.12
N TYR A 156 5.02 -0.91 1.65
CA TYR A 156 4.86 -1.77 2.83
C TYR A 156 4.98 -0.99 4.15
N GLY A 157 5.67 0.12 4.12
CA GLY A 157 5.87 1.06 5.20
C GLY A 157 6.45 2.37 4.67
N PRO A 158 6.52 3.42 5.47
CA PRO A 158 7.07 4.70 5.05
C PRO A 158 8.48 4.55 4.47
N GLY A 159 8.66 5.02 3.23
CA GLY A 159 9.95 4.90 2.54
C GLY A 159 10.34 3.48 2.11
N VAL A 160 9.40 2.53 2.05
CA VAL A 160 9.60 1.16 1.54
C VAL A 160 8.64 0.90 0.39
N GLU A 161 8.96 1.41 -0.78
CA GLU A 161 8.20 1.12 -2.01
C GLU A 161 8.63 -0.23 -2.60
N CYS A 162 7.69 -0.90 -3.26
CA CYS A 162 7.97 -2.10 -4.05
C CYS A 162 7.40 -1.92 -5.45
N ILE A 163 8.22 -2.20 -6.45
CA ILE A 163 7.78 -2.37 -7.84
C ILE A 163 8.06 -3.80 -8.28
N LEU A 164 7.27 -4.26 -9.23
CA LEU A 164 7.34 -5.63 -9.73
C LEU A 164 8.03 -5.60 -11.08
N ILE A 165 9.27 -6.02 -11.11
CA ILE A 165 10.04 -6.11 -12.34
C ILE A 165 9.84 -7.48 -12.97
N ARG A 166 9.39 -7.49 -14.23
CA ARG A 166 9.27 -8.74 -14.98
C ARG A 166 10.65 -9.38 -15.17
N THR A 167 10.76 -10.64 -14.79
CA THR A 167 12.01 -11.41 -14.86
C THR A 167 11.73 -12.89 -15.19
N ALA A 168 12.74 -13.55 -15.74
CA ALA A 168 12.74 -15.00 -15.92
C ALA A 168 13.11 -15.72 -14.62
N THR A 169 12.33 -15.51 -13.57
CA THR A 169 12.49 -16.18 -12.28
C THR A 169 11.82 -17.58 -12.28
N LEU A 170 11.90 -18.28 -11.13
CA LEU A 170 11.37 -19.65 -11.02
C LEU A 170 9.82 -19.65 -11.03
N PRO A 171 9.21 -20.45 -11.92
CA PRO A 171 7.76 -20.60 -11.95
C PRO A 171 7.19 -21.06 -10.59
N PRO A 172 6.00 -20.59 -10.16
CA PRO A 172 5.04 -19.82 -10.94
C PRO A 172 5.28 -18.30 -10.96
N ALA A 173 6.33 -17.79 -10.31
CA ALA A 173 6.64 -16.37 -10.32
C ALA A 173 7.06 -15.90 -11.71
N THR A 174 6.69 -14.66 -12.06
CA THR A 174 7.00 -14.01 -13.33
C THR A 174 7.69 -12.65 -13.13
N HIS A 175 7.79 -12.22 -11.87
CA HIS A 175 8.35 -10.93 -11.48
C HIS A 175 9.23 -11.09 -10.25
N THR A 176 10.22 -10.22 -10.15
CA THR A 176 11.02 -10.02 -8.94
C THR A 176 10.58 -8.72 -8.25
N ASN A 177 10.51 -8.75 -6.94
CA ASN A 177 10.25 -7.55 -6.14
C ASN A 177 11.52 -6.68 -6.17
N CYS A 178 11.42 -5.50 -6.78
CA CYS A 178 12.42 -4.47 -6.67
C CYS A 178 11.96 -3.46 -5.63
N PHE A 179 12.76 -3.21 -4.59
CA PHE A 179 12.42 -2.26 -3.56
C PHE A 179 13.13 -0.94 -3.76
N ILE A 180 12.42 0.15 -3.48
CA ILE A 180 12.97 1.50 -3.41
C ILE A 180 12.90 1.92 -1.94
N LEU A 181 14.05 2.05 -1.30
CA LEU A 181 14.14 2.43 0.11
C LEU A 181 14.57 3.89 0.23
N GLY A 182 14.00 4.59 1.20
CA GLY A 182 14.24 6.00 1.48
C GLY A 182 13.03 6.89 1.25
N GLU A 183 13.02 8.04 1.89
CA GLU A 183 11.94 9.02 1.81
C GLU A 183 11.95 9.76 0.46
N ARG A 184 10.78 10.13 -0.06
CA ARG A 184 10.66 10.97 -1.26
C ARG A 184 11.27 12.36 -1.03
N GLY A 185 11.92 12.88 -2.05
CA GLY A 185 12.66 14.15 -1.95
C GLY A 185 14.00 14.01 -1.22
N GLY A 186 14.43 12.79 -0.90
CA GLY A 186 15.66 12.49 -0.18
C GLY A 186 16.57 11.50 -0.92
N GLU A 187 17.48 10.89 -0.15
CA GLU A 187 18.35 9.83 -0.62
C GLU A 187 17.59 8.52 -0.70
N ARG A 188 17.71 7.82 -1.82
CA ARG A 188 17.03 6.53 -2.04
C ARG A 188 18.01 5.49 -2.57
N VAL A 189 17.75 4.24 -2.24
CA VAL A 189 18.46 3.10 -2.82
C VAL A 189 17.50 2.19 -3.56
N ILE A 190 17.97 1.59 -4.65
CA ILE A 190 17.22 0.58 -5.43
C ILE A 190 17.77 -0.80 -5.05
N VAL A 191 16.89 -1.68 -4.60
CA VAL A 191 17.24 -3.05 -4.20
C VAL A 191 16.73 -4.02 -5.24
N ASP A 192 17.62 -4.87 -5.78
CA ASP A 192 17.32 -5.88 -6.78
C ASP A 192 16.57 -5.32 -8.00
N PRO A 193 17.18 -4.44 -8.81
CA PRO A 193 16.57 -3.86 -10.01
C PRO A 193 16.20 -4.91 -11.08
N ALA A 194 16.82 -6.09 -11.07
CA ALA A 194 16.41 -7.33 -11.72
C ALA A 194 16.20 -7.30 -13.25
N SER A 195 16.07 -6.13 -13.86
CA SER A 195 15.64 -5.95 -15.25
C SER A 195 16.59 -6.56 -16.27
N ARG A 196 16.03 -7.28 -17.25
CA ARG A 196 16.76 -7.91 -18.36
C ARG A 196 16.09 -7.76 -19.72
N ASP A 197 14.78 -7.94 -19.76
CA ASP A 197 14.00 -7.76 -20.98
C ASP A 197 13.51 -6.32 -21.13
N GLU A 198 12.96 -6.00 -22.29
CA GLU A 198 12.52 -4.63 -22.61
C GLU A 198 11.43 -4.16 -21.62
N GLU A 199 10.46 -5.02 -21.28
CA GLU A 199 9.36 -4.67 -20.39
C GLU A 199 9.87 -4.32 -18.98
N GLY A 200 10.73 -5.15 -18.40
CA GLY A 200 11.32 -4.88 -17.09
C GLY A 200 12.23 -3.65 -17.07
N LEU A 201 12.95 -3.37 -18.17
CA LEU A 201 13.78 -2.17 -18.28
C LEU A 201 12.93 -0.90 -18.44
N GLU A 202 11.81 -0.97 -19.16
CA GLU A 202 10.85 0.14 -19.24
C GLU A 202 10.22 0.44 -17.87
N GLU A 203 9.80 -0.59 -17.14
CA GLU A 203 9.26 -0.44 -15.77
C GLU A 203 10.29 0.21 -14.83
N LEU A 204 11.55 -0.23 -14.88
CA LEU A 204 12.62 0.37 -14.09
C LEU A 204 12.89 1.83 -14.50
N ALA A 205 12.92 2.11 -15.81
CA ALA A 205 13.17 3.47 -16.31
C ALA A 205 12.07 4.44 -15.89
N LEU A 206 10.80 4.04 -15.94
CA LEU A 206 9.67 4.84 -15.45
C LEU A 206 9.81 5.15 -13.96
N LYS A 207 10.18 4.15 -13.15
CA LYS A 207 10.39 4.35 -11.71
C LYS A 207 11.59 5.27 -11.41
N VAL A 208 12.68 5.12 -12.14
CA VAL A 208 13.85 6.02 -12.00
C VAL A 208 13.48 7.46 -12.36
N GLN A 209 12.69 7.66 -13.41
CA GLN A 209 12.19 8.99 -13.76
C GLN A 209 11.31 9.57 -12.64
N GLU A 210 10.40 8.78 -12.09
CA GLU A 210 9.57 9.19 -10.95
C GLU A 210 10.40 9.59 -9.72
N ILE A 211 11.48 8.84 -9.42
CA ILE A 211 12.44 9.16 -8.34
C ILE A 211 13.10 10.53 -8.57
N HIS A 212 13.48 10.82 -9.81
CA HIS A 212 14.10 12.10 -10.13
C HIS A 212 13.08 13.25 -10.10
N ASP A 213 11.87 13.01 -10.59
CA ASP A 213 10.80 14.02 -10.63
C ASP A 213 10.33 14.43 -9.23
N ASP A 214 10.38 13.53 -8.24
CA ASP A 214 10.06 13.85 -6.85
C ASP A 214 11.21 14.53 -6.08
N GLY A 215 12.33 14.81 -6.76
CA GLY A 215 13.51 15.47 -6.18
C GLY A 215 14.43 14.54 -5.39
N SER A 216 14.22 13.23 -5.44
CA SER A 216 15.11 12.25 -4.81
C SER A 216 16.38 12.01 -5.60
N SER A 217 17.40 11.50 -4.91
CA SER A 217 18.67 11.04 -5.51
C SER A 217 18.88 9.55 -5.26
N ILE A 218 19.35 8.82 -6.28
CA ILE A 218 19.69 7.40 -6.14
C ILE A 218 21.12 7.29 -5.60
N THR A 219 21.26 6.88 -4.34
CA THR A 219 22.53 6.81 -3.61
C THR A 219 23.28 5.51 -3.89
N ALA A 220 22.57 4.40 -4.07
CA ALA A 220 23.17 3.11 -4.35
C ALA A 220 22.18 2.14 -4.99
N THR A 221 22.73 1.10 -5.64
CA THR A 221 22.03 -0.15 -5.96
C THR A 221 22.46 -1.22 -4.98
N ILE A 222 21.49 -1.86 -4.33
CA ILE A 222 21.75 -2.96 -3.39
C ILE A 222 21.32 -4.28 -4.04
N PHE A 223 22.17 -5.31 -3.97
CA PHE A 223 21.79 -6.67 -4.33
C PHE A 223 21.68 -7.53 -3.09
N THR A 224 20.51 -8.18 -2.94
CA THR A 224 20.31 -9.16 -1.88
C THR A 224 21.20 -10.38 -2.09
N HIS A 225 21.33 -10.83 -3.33
CA HIS A 225 22.20 -11.93 -3.73
C HIS A 225 22.50 -11.91 -5.24
N ARG A 226 23.33 -12.87 -5.70
CA ARG A 226 23.91 -12.87 -7.06
C ARG A 226 23.04 -13.48 -8.16
N HIS A 227 21.85 -13.98 -7.89
CA HIS A 227 21.04 -14.62 -8.93
C HIS A 227 20.65 -13.66 -10.04
N PRO A 228 20.61 -14.14 -11.30
CA PRO A 228 20.37 -13.29 -12.46
C PRO A 228 19.02 -12.57 -12.48
N ASP A 229 18.01 -13.14 -11.81
CA ASP A 229 16.67 -12.58 -11.66
C ASP A 229 16.59 -11.51 -10.55
N HIS A 230 17.70 -11.23 -9.86
CA HIS A 230 17.87 -10.11 -8.93
C HIS A 230 18.87 -9.08 -9.45
N VAL A 231 19.99 -9.54 -10.03
CA VAL A 231 21.03 -8.64 -10.57
C VAL A 231 20.61 -8.00 -11.90
N GLY A 232 19.93 -8.72 -12.77
CA GLY A 232 19.50 -8.24 -14.07
C GLY A 232 20.65 -8.13 -15.10
N ASP A 233 20.46 -7.23 -16.07
CA ASP A 233 21.50 -6.84 -17.04
C ASP A 233 22.12 -5.51 -16.62
N LEU A 234 23.22 -5.59 -15.87
CA LEU A 234 23.89 -4.41 -15.32
C LEU A 234 24.31 -3.39 -16.38
N THR A 235 24.66 -3.83 -17.60
CA THR A 235 25.04 -2.93 -18.67
C THR A 235 23.84 -2.07 -19.07
N ARG A 236 22.70 -2.68 -19.31
CA ARG A 236 21.48 -1.96 -19.70
C ARG A 236 20.89 -1.15 -18.54
N ILE A 237 20.95 -1.67 -17.30
CA ILE A 237 20.52 -0.93 -16.11
C ILE A 237 21.38 0.34 -15.95
N SER A 238 22.69 0.27 -16.22
CA SER A 238 23.59 1.43 -16.13
C SER A 238 23.32 2.52 -17.18
N GLU A 239 22.60 2.19 -18.24
CA GLU A 239 22.11 3.16 -19.24
C GLU A 239 20.90 3.95 -18.73
N ILE A 240 20.14 3.38 -17.77
CA ILE A 240 18.96 4.02 -17.15
C ILE A 240 19.40 4.94 -16.01
N TYR A 241 20.22 4.42 -15.09
CA TYR A 241 20.81 5.20 -13.99
C TYR A 241 22.17 4.64 -13.58
N GLN A 242 22.97 5.47 -12.92
CA GLN A 242 24.28 5.09 -12.41
C GLN A 242 24.35 5.34 -10.92
N ALA A 243 24.68 4.29 -10.15
CA ALA A 243 24.86 4.38 -8.70
C ALA A 243 25.89 3.32 -8.26
N PRO A 244 26.64 3.56 -7.15
CA PRO A 244 27.52 2.56 -6.56
C PRO A 244 26.75 1.29 -6.19
N ILE A 245 27.40 0.14 -6.33
CA ILE A 245 26.81 -1.16 -5.99
C ILE A 245 27.20 -1.55 -4.57
N TRP A 246 26.21 -1.90 -3.76
CA TRP A 246 26.38 -2.40 -2.41
C TRP A 246 25.82 -3.82 -2.32
N ALA A 247 26.63 -4.77 -1.91
CA ALA A 247 26.21 -6.18 -1.78
C ALA A 247 27.16 -6.96 -0.87
N SER A 248 26.86 -8.23 -0.63
CA SER A 248 27.80 -9.15 0.03
C SER A 248 29.09 -9.29 -0.81
N GLN A 249 30.19 -9.66 -0.13
CA GLN A 249 31.48 -9.91 -0.82
C GLN A 249 31.33 -10.98 -1.92
N GLU A 250 30.51 -12.01 -1.69
CA GLU A 250 30.26 -13.08 -2.65
C GLU A 250 29.51 -12.59 -3.89
N THR A 251 28.49 -11.73 -3.71
CA THR A 251 27.76 -11.12 -4.82
C THR A 251 28.64 -10.19 -5.63
N LEU A 252 29.40 -9.30 -4.97
CA LEU A 252 30.35 -8.41 -5.66
C LEU A 252 31.40 -9.16 -6.46
N ALA A 253 31.89 -10.29 -5.96
CA ALA A 253 32.86 -11.13 -6.69
C ALA A 253 32.26 -11.79 -7.95
N SER A 254 30.95 -11.89 -8.06
CA SER A 254 30.24 -12.51 -9.20
C SER A 254 29.79 -11.53 -10.26
N ILE A 255 29.83 -10.22 -9.98
CA ILE A 255 29.51 -9.14 -10.91
C ILE A 255 30.76 -8.33 -11.21
N THR A 256 30.74 -7.52 -12.27
CA THR A 256 31.89 -6.67 -12.59
C THR A 256 32.07 -5.59 -11.53
N PRO A 257 33.15 -5.58 -10.74
CA PRO A 257 33.36 -4.60 -9.70
C PRO A 257 33.51 -3.19 -10.25
N CYS A 258 33.07 -2.22 -9.46
CA CYS A 258 33.27 -0.79 -9.70
C CYS A 258 34.03 -0.21 -8.49
N ASP A 259 34.80 0.86 -8.70
CA ASP A 259 35.64 1.48 -7.66
C ASP A 259 34.83 2.06 -6.48
N THR A 260 33.51 2.18 -6.64
CA THR A 260 32.59 2.71 -5.64
C THR A 260 31.77 1.67 -4.92
N ASP A 261 32.03 0.38 -5.16
CA ASP A 261 31.32 -0.73 -4.55
C ASP A 261 31.56 -0.80 -3.04
N ARG A 262 30.52 -1.14 -2.29
CA ARG A 262 30.57 -1.30 -0.85
C ARG A 262 30.16 -2.71 -0.48
N VAL A 263 30.99 -3.37 0.35
CA VAL A 263 30.63 -4.66 0.95
C VAL A 263 29.64 -4.42 2.09
N LEU A 264 28.52 -5.13 2.03
CA LEU A 264 27.52 -5.22 3.10
C LEU A 264 27.68 -6.58 3.81
N SER A 265 27.63 -6.54 5.13
CA SER A 265 27.71 -7.73 6.00
C SER A 265 26.77 -7.57 7.19
N GLU A 266 26.48 -8.66 7.87
CA GLU A 266 25.69 -8.66 9.12
C GLU A 266 26.18 -7.58 10.07
N GLY A 267 25.23 -6.81 10.62
CA GLY A 267 25.48 -5.73 11.56
C GLY A 267 26.00 -4.42 10.95
N ASN A 268 26.20 -4.36 9.62
CA ASN A 268 26.41 -3.06 8.96
C ASN A 268 25.13 -2.23 9.00
N SER A 269 25.28 -0.92 8.90
CA SER A 269 24.16 -0.01 8.75
C SER A 269 24.52 1.14 7.81
N PHE A 270 23.50 1.78 7.28
CA PHE A 270 23.59 3.01 6.51
C PHE A 270 22.42 3.92 6.86
N VAL A 271 22.57 5.20 6.61
CA VAL A 271 21.52 6.20 6.79
C VAL A 271 21.18 6.77 5.43
N LEU A 272 19.89 6.95 5.18
CA LEU A 272 19.37 7.68 4.03
C LEU A 272 18.75 8.97 4.56
N GLU A 273 19.25 10.09 4.08
CA GLU A 273 18.75 11.41 4.47
C GLU A 273 17.50 11.76 3.64
N GLY A 274 16.49 12.31 4.31
CA GLY A 274 15.22 12.71 3.69
C GLY A 274 14.67 14.00 4.30
N PRO A 275 13.56 14.53 3.76
CA PRO A 275 12.90 15.72 4.29
C PRO A 275 12.54 15.63 5.78
N SER A 276 12.22 14.44 6.28
CA SER A 276 11.91 14.20 7.69
C SER A 276 13.13 13.90 8.56
N GLY A 277 14.32 13.85 7.96
CA GLY A 277 15.59 13.52 8.61
C GLY A 277 16.17 12.19 8.16
N GLY A 278 17.28 11.77 8.79
CA GLY A 278 17.98 10.55 8.45
C GLY A 278 17.31 9.30 9.02
N VAL A 279 17.01 8.32 8.15
CA VAL A 279 16.52 7.00 8.55
C VAL A 279 17.64 5.99 8.47
N ARG A 280 17.87 5.28 9.58
CA ARG A 280 18.89 4.22 9.66
C ARG A 280 18.30 2.89 9.17
N TRP A 281 19.09 2.22 8.33
CA TRP A 281 18.84 0.88 7.80
C TRP A 281 19.91 -0.08 8.29
N ASP A 282 19.51 -1.19 8.87
CA ASP A 282 20.42 -2.22 9.36
C ASP A 282 20.44 -3.42 8.39
N VAL A 283 21.63 -3.96 8.16
CA VAL A 283 21.85 -5.14 7.32
C VAL A 283 21.74 -6.39 8.17
N ILE A 284 20.85 -7.28 7.78
CA ILE A 284 20.65 -8.60 8.40
C ILE A 284 20.90 -9.67 7.33
N GLU A 285 21.81 -10.59 7.61
CA GLU A 285 22.03 -11.73 6.73
C GLU A 285 20.89 -12.76 6.93
N SER A 286 20.35 -13.22 5.82
CA SER A 286 19.37 -14.30 5.79
C SER A 286 20.00 -15.51 5.11
N PRO A 287 20.02 -16.70 5.76
CA PRO A 287 20.61 -17.92 5.21
C PRO A 287 19.83 -18.46 4.00
#